data_02230fb1b64ad5ba861b61c3aacb90e8
#
_entry.id   02230fb1b64ad5ba861b61c3aacb90e8
#
_cell.length_a   1.000
_cell.length_b   1.000
_cell.length_c   1.000
_cell.angle_alpha   90.00
_cell.angle_beta   90.00
_cell.angle_gamma   90.00
#
_symmetry.space_group_name_H-M   'P 1'
#
loop_
_entity.id
_entity.type
_entity.pdbx_description
1 polymer ?
#
loop_
_entity_poly.entity_id
_entity_poly.type
_entity_poly.pdbx_seq_one_letter_code
_entity_poly.pdbx_strand_id
1 'polypeptide(L)'
;MKYWLGVVCRDHVRRGAGLGIAQLGHGKRAGLARLGAGDWLIYYSPRTSLRGSEALQAFTAIGELPDDEIWQAAEGDFRPWRRRVRYRPEAVETPVRSLPLDLTAAPGWGQQLRRGLVPLSAHDFAAIGTAMLGASPVTPS
;
A
#
# COMPACT_ATOMS: atom_id res chain seq x y z
N MET A 1 15.28 -6.71 0.51
CA MET A 1 14.02 -6.12 1.03
C MET A 1 13.78 -4.79 0.34
N LYS A 2 12.61 -4.65 -0.23
CA LYS A 2 12.18 -3.43 -0.93
C LYS A 2 10.94 -2.88 -0.25
N TYR A 3 10.65 -1.61 -0.53
CA TYR A 3 9.51 -0.90 0.03
C TYR A 3 8.65 -0.37 -1.11
N TRP A 4 7.35 -0.57 -1.02
CA TRP A 4 6.40 -0.25 -2.09
C TRP A 4 5.24 0.58 -1.59
N LEU A 5 4.75 1.46 -2.45
CA LEU A 5 3.52 2.23 -2.22
C LEU A 5 2.48 1.78 -3.23
N GLY A 6 1.38 1.24 -2.75
CA GLY A 6 0.22 0.93 -3.57
C GLY A 6 -0.82 2.04 -3.47
N VAL A 7 -1.48 2.36 -4.57
CA VAL A 7 -2.48 3.43 -4.62
C VAL A 7 -3.86 2.83 -4.81
N VAL A 8 -4.66 2.84 -3.75
CA VAL A 8 -5.97 2.20 -3.72
C VAL A 8 -6.89 3.01 -2.80
N CYS A 9 -8.17 3.17 -3.13
CA CYS A 9 -9.10 3.88 -2.25
C CYS A 9 -9.26 3.16 -0.91
N ARG A 10 -9.60 3.91 0.15
CA ARG A 10 -9.63 3.39 1.51
C ARG A 10 -10.55 2.17 1.69
N ASP A 11 -11.71 2.18 1.06
CA ASP A 11 -12.67 1.08 1.22
C ASP A 11 -12.08 -0.24 0.72
N HIS A 12 -11.38 -0.22 -0.42
CA HIS A 12 -10.71 -1.41 -0.94
C HIS A 12 -9.53 -1.83 -0.08
N VAL A 13 -8.77 -0.86 0.47
CA VAL A 13 -7.68 -1.16 1.39
C VAL A 13 -8.21 -1.86 2.65
N ARG A 14 -9.28 -1.36 3.24
CA ARG A 14 -9.89 -1.96 4.44
C ARG A 14 -10.37 -3.38 4.18
N ARG A 15 -10.97 -3.60 3.03
CA ARG A 15 -11.40 -4.94 2.62
C ARG A 15 -10.21 -5.88 2.48
N GLY A 16 -9.17 -5.44 1.78
CA GLY A 16 -7.94 -6.23 1.61
C GLY A 16 -7.25 -6.52 2.93
N ALA A 17 -7.16 -5.53 3.82
CA ALA A 17 -6.56 -5.70 5.13
C ALA A 17 -7.36 -6.72 5.98
N GLY A 18 -8.68 -6.69 5.91
CA GLY A 18 -9.52 -7.66 6.60
C GLY A 18 -9.35 -9.09 6.08
N LEU A 19 -9.02 -9.24 4.81
CA LEU A 19 -8.76 -10.54 4.17
C LEU A 19 -7.28 -10.95 4.22
N GLY A 20 -6.38 -10.06 4.62
CA GLY A 20 -4.94 -10.34 4.64
C GLY A 20 -4.31 -10.42 3.25
N ILE A 21 -4.81 -9.65 2.29
CA ILE A 21 -4.39 -9.73 0.89
C ILE A 21 -4.10 -8.37 0.29
N ALA A 22 -3.37 -8.39 -0.83
CA ALA A 22 -3.19 -7.23 -1.71
C ALA A 22 -3.77 -7.55 -3.10
N GLN A 23 -4.51 -6.60 -3.64
CA GLN A 23 -4.95 -6.53 -5.03
C GLN A 23 -4.58 -5.17 -5.57
N LEU A 24 -4.01 -5.11 -6.77
CA LEU A 24 -3.57 -3.88 -7.40
C LEU A 24 -4.09 -3.80 -8.83
N GLY A 25 -4.23 -2.59 -9.36
CA GLY A 25 -4.56 -2.38 -10.76
C GLY A 25 -5.82 -3.10 -11.22
N HIS A 26 -6.89 -3.07 -10.45
CA HIS A 26 -8.14 -3.76 -10.73
C HIS A 26 -7.98 -5.30 -10.84
N GLY A 27 -7.12 -5.86 -9.99
CA GLY A 27 -6.93 -7.31 -9.93
C GLY A 27 -5.96 -7.88 -10.95
N LYS A 28 -5.16 -7.04 -11.60
CA LYS A 28 -4.15 -7.50 -12.57
C LYS A 28 -2.94 -8.09 -11.85
N ARG A 29 -2.27 -9.02 -12.54
CA ARG A 29 -1.12 -9.74 -11.98
C ARG A 29 0.18 -8.92 -12.01
N ALA A 30 0.38 -8.09 -13.01
CA ALA A 30 1.69 -7.48 -13.30
C ALA A 30 2.29 -6.70 -12.12
N GLY A 31 1.49 -5.87 -11.43
CA GLY A 31 1.98 -5.12 -10.27
C GLY A 31 2.39 -6.03 -9.13
N LEU A 32 1.58 -7.05 -8.83
CA LEU A 32 1.86 -7.98 -7.75
C LEU A 32 3.13 -8.78 -8.00
N ALA A 33 3.45 -9.08 -9.25
CA ALA A 33 4.65 -9.84 -9.60
C ALA A 33 5.95 -9.08 -9.29
N ARG A 34 5.89 -7.77 -9.10
CA ARG A 34 7.06 -6.96 -8.74
C ARG A 34 7.42 -7.08 -7.26
N LEU A 35 6.49 -7.50 -6.42
CA LEU A 35 6.67 -7.62 -4.97
C LEU A 35 7.35 -8.96 -4.65
N GLY A 36 8.32 -8.95 -3.75
CA GLY A 36 8.99 -10.14 -3.28
C GLY A 36 8.72 -10.44 -1.82
N ALA A 37 8.92 -11.71 -1.42
CA ALA A 37 8.84 -12.08 -0.01
C ALA A 37 9.78 -11.22 0.83
N GLY A 38 9.31 -10.73 1.95
CA GLY A 38 10.08 -9.84 2.83
C GLY A 38 9.97 -8.37 2.46
N ASP A 39 9.38 -8.04 1.31
CA ASP A 39 9.12 -6.65 0.96
C ASP A 39 7.99 -6.08 1.82
N TRP A 40 7.98 -4.76 1.96
CA TRP A 40 6.93 -4.03 2.67
C TRP A 40 6.05 -3.28 1.69
N LEU A 41 4.77 -3.21 2.02
CA LEU A 41 3.76 -2.50 1.25
C LEU A 41 3.04 -1.51 2.14
N ILE A 42 3.01 -0.24 1.71
CA ILE A 42 2.17 0.79 2.31
C ILE A 42 1.13 1.19 1.28
N TYR A 43 -0.13 1.31 1.69
CA TYR A 43 -1.17 1.85 0.82
C TYR A 43 -1.35 3.34 1.05
N TYR A 44 -1.42 4.06 -0.07
CA TYR A 44 -1.84 5.45 -0.12
C TYR A 44 -3.25 5.50 -0.72
N SER A 45 -4.17 6.13 -0.02
CA SER A 45 -5.55 6.29 -0.47
C SER A 45 -5.82 7.76 -0.77
N PRO A 46 -5.93 8.12 -2.07
CA PRO A 46 -6.27 9.50 -2.42
C PRO A 46 -7.71 9.85 -2.04
N ARG A 47 -8.59 8.84 -1.99
CA ARG A 47 -10.02 8.99 -1.73
C ARG A 47 -10.54 7.88 -0.83
N THR A 48 -11.73 8.10 -0.26
CA THR A 48 -12.39 7.13 0.60
C THR A 48 -13.00 5.96 -0.19
N SER A 49 -13.54 6.23 -1.38
CA SER A 49 -14.14 5.21 -2.25
C SER A 49 -13.96 5.58 -3.72
N LEU A 50 -14.38 4.68 -4.63
CA LEU A 50 -14.25 4.92 -6.08
C LEU A 50 -15.29 5.90 -6.61
N ARG A 51 -16.47 5.99 -5.98
CA ARG A 51 -17.59 6.82 -6.47
C ARG A 51 -18.11 7.71 -5.35
N GLY A 52 -18.39 8.99 -5.71
CA GLY A 52 -19.00 9.93 -4.78
C GLY A 52 -18.19 10.15 -3.50
N SER A 53 -16.91 9.93 -3.57
CA SER A 53 -16.04 9.87 -2.42
C SER A 53 -15.42 11.23 -2.09
N GLU A 54 -15.02 11.36 -0.83
CA GLU A 54 -14.26 12.51 -0.37
C GLU A 54 -12.76 12.30 -0.61
N ALA A 55 -12.03 13.38 -0.82
CA ALA A 55 -10.57 13.36 -0.85
C ALA A 55 -10.05 12.97 0.53
N LEU A 56 -9.12 12.03 0.57
CA LEU A 56 -8.51 11.57 1.82
C LEU A 56 -7.01 11.91 1.87
N GLN A 57 -6.26 11.53 0.85
CA GLN A 57 -4.83 11.80 0.73
C GLN A 57 -4.05 11.34 1.97
N ALA A 58 -4.20 10.09 2.33
CA ALA A 58 -3.58 9.53 3.52
C ALA A 58 -3.02 8.13 3.28
N PHE A 59 -2.01 7.78 4.08
CA PHE A 59 -1.51 6.40 4.15
C PHE A 59 -2.47 5.60 5.04
N THR A 60 -3.00 4.49 4.52
CA THR A 60 -4.15 3.80 5.13
C THR A 60 -3.86 2.40 5.62
N ALA A 61 -2.78 1.77 5.18
CA ALA A 61 -2.37 0.47 5.67
C ALA A 61 -0.88 0.25 5.45
N ILE A 62 -0.30 -0.64 6.25
CA ILE A 62 1.09 -1.06 6.13
C ILE A 62 1.19 -2.54 6.47
N GLY A 63 1.97 -3.30 5.70
CA GLY A 63 2.17 -4.71 5.94
C GLY A 63 3.40 -5.26 5.23
N GLU A 64 3.74 -6.48 5.57
CA GLU A 64 4.88 -7.21 5.03
C GLU A 64 4.40 -8.40 4.20
N LEU A 65 5.06 -8.68 3.08
CA LEU A 65 4.76 -9.85 2.27
C LEU A 65 5.49 -11.07 2.85
N PRO A 66 4.77 -12.09 3.34
CA PRO A 66 5.39 -13.24 3.99
C PRO A 66 5.97 -14.25 3.01
N ASP A 67 5.52 -14.24 1.75
CA ASP A 67 5.91 -15.23 0.74
C ASP A 67 5.83 -14.64 -0.67
N ASP A 68 6.18 -15.45 -1.67
CA ASP A 68 6.15 -15.07 -3.08
C ASP A 68 4.90 -15.59 -3.82
N GLU A 69 3.97 -16.19 -3.12
CA GLU A 69 2.80 -16.79 -3.76
C GLU A 69 1.89 -15.74 -4.38
N ILE A 70 1.52 -15.94 -5.64
CA ILE A 70 0.52 -15.17 -6.34
C ILE A 70 -0.57 -16.15 -6.79
N TRP A 71 -1.82 -15.86 -6.45
CA TRP A 71 -2.91 -16.72 -6.89
C TRP A 71 -4.06 -15.89 -7.46
N GLN A 72 -4.89 -16.54 -8.22
CA GLN A 72 -6.07 -15.92 -8.81
C GLN A 72 -7.30 -16.35 -8.02
N ALA A 73 -8.04 -15.36 -7.52
CA ALA A 73 -9.28 -15.61 -6.81
C ALA A 73 -10.46 -15.58 -7.78
N ALA A 74 -11.62 -15.98 -7.30
CA ALA A 74 -12.86 -15.88 -8.04
C ALA A 74 -13.91 -15.21 -7.17
N GLU A 75 -14.43 -14.08 -7.68
CA GLU A 75 -15.54 -13.34 -7.06
C GLU A 75 -16.61 -13.14 -8.15
N GLY A 76 -17.52 -14.10 -8.30
CA GLY A 76 -18.44 -14.11 -9.43
C GLY A 76 -17.66 -14.21 -10.75
N ASP A 77 -17.85 -13.25 -11.64
CA ASP A 77 -17.12 -13.19 -12.92
C ASP A 77 -15.77 -12.47 -12.79
N PHE A 78 -15.49 -11.86 -11.65
CA PHE A 78 -14.24 -11.18 -11.39
C PHE A 78 -13.18 -12.19 -10.97
N ARG A 79 -12.00 -12.15 -11.61
CA ARG A 79 -10.89 -13.09 -11.35
C ARG A 79 -9.63 -12.32 -10.96
N PRO A 80 -9.60 -11.68 -9.78
CA PRO A 80 -8.45 -10.87 -9.39
C PRO A 80 -7.28 -11.73 -8.97
N TRP A 81 -6.06 -11.25 -9.29
CA TRP A 81 -4.83 -11.83 -8.75
C TRP A 81 -4.55 -11.22 -7.38
N ARG A 82 -4.01 -12.02 -6.48
CA ARG A 82 -3.78 -11.65 -5.08
C ARG A 82 -2.44 -12.12 -4.58
N ARG A 83 -1.92 -11.37 -3.58
CA ARG A 83 -0.76 -11.74 -2.76
C ARG A 83 -1.19 -11.70 -1.30
N ARG A 84 -0.57 -12.55 -0.47
CA ARG A 84 -0.77 -12.50 0.98
C ARG A 84 0.03 -11.34 1.56
N VAL A 85 -0.54 -10.62 2.53
CA VAL A 85 0.12 -9.53 3.25
C VAL A 85 -0.19 -9.64 4.73
N ARG A 86 0.83 -9.51 5.57
CA ARG A 86 0.67 -9.40 7.02
C ARG A 86 0.55 -7.93 7.38
N TYR A 87 -0.67 -7.46 7.47
CA TYR A 87 -0.93 -6.07 7.84
C TYR A 87 -0.74 -5.85 9.34
N ARG A 88 -0.36 -4.62 9.69
CA ARG A 88 -0.28 -4.18 11.07
C ARG A 88 -1.61 -3.55 11.46
N PRO A 89 -2.45 -4.24 12.29
CA PRO A 89 -3.78 -3.73 12.64
C PRO A 89 -3.74 -2.49 13.52
N GLU A 90 -2.65 -2.27 14.24
CA GLU A 90 -2.45 -1.10 15.09
C GLU A 90 -2.14 0.19 14.33
N ALA A 91 -1.88 0.09 13.03
CA ALA A 91 -1.50 1.25 12.22
C ALA A 91 -2.62 2.29 12.18
N VAL A 92 -2.23 3.57 12.33
CA VAL A 92 -3.16 4.69 12.21
C VAL A 92 -3.04 5.35 10.86
N GLU A 93 -4.17 5.76 10.29
CA GLU A 93 -4.18 6.50 9.03
C GLU A 93 -3.44 7.82 9.21
N THR A 94 -2.54 8.14 8.29
CA THR A 94 -1.63 9.27 8.41
C THR A 94 -1.73 10.14 7.17
N PRO A 95 -2.14 11.41 7.29
CA PRO A 95 -2.22 12.31 6.14
C PRO A 95 -0.85 12.48 5.47
N VAL A 96 -0.84 12.47 4.14
CA VAL A 96 0.40 12.61 3.37
C VAL A 96 1.09 13.96 3.67
N ARG A 97 0.31 15.00 3.91
CA ARG A 97 0.82 16.35 4.17
C ARG A 97 1.43 16.53 5.56
N SER A 98 1.25 15.56 6.44
CA SER A 98 1.81 15.63 7.78
C SER A 98 3.29 15.25 7.84
N LEU A 99 3.86 14.75 6.73
CA LEU A 99 5.23 14.23 6.69
C LEU A 99 6.07 14.90 5.60
N PRO A 100 7.34 15.25 5.92
CA PRO A 100 8.29 15.66 4.88
C PRO A 100 8.86 14.42 4.19
N LEU A 101 8.41 14.15 2.97
CA LEU A 101 8.81 12.95 2.22
C LEU A 101 9.58 13.31 0.95
N ASP A 102 10.50 12.44 0.55
CA ASP A 102 11.18 12.54 -0.74
C ASP A 102 10.16 12.45 -1.87
N LEU A 103 9.18 11.56 -1.70
CA LEU A 103 8.09 11.36 -2.66
C LEU A 103 7.38 12.68 -3.01
N THR A 104 6.94 13.42 -2.00
CA THR A 104 6.15 14.63 -2.19
C THR A 104 7.00 15.85 -2.54
N ALA A 105 8.30 15.79 -2.30
CA ALA A 105 9.25 16.84 -2.70
C ALA A 105 9.54 16.78 -4.21
N ALA A 106 9.32 15.65 -4.86
CA ALA A 106 9.58 15.48 -6.28
C ALA A 106 8.51 16.18 -7.12
N PRO A 107 8.88 16.93 -8.17
CA PRO A 107 7.90 17.50 -9.09
C PRO A 107 7.07 16.40 -9.75
N GLY A 108 5.76 16.61 -9.84
CA GLY A 108 4.86 15.68 -10.51
C GLY A 108 4.63 14.37 -9.75
N TRP A 109 4.84 14.34 -8.43
CA TRP A 109 4.66 13.13 -7.63
C TRP A 109 3.24 12.55 -7.75
N GLY A 110 2.23 13.39 -7.91
CA GLY A 110 0.86 12.93 -8.10
C GLY A 110 0.67 12.11 -9.38
N GLN A 111 1.43 12.41 -10.43
CA GLN A 111 1.37 11.63 -11.68
C GLN A 111 2.04 10.26 -11.52
N GLN A 112 3.09 10.16 -10.73
CA GLN A 112 3.72 8.87 -10.45
C GLN A 112 2.73 7.90 -9.80
N LEU A 113 1.85 8.41 -8.97
CA LEU A 113 0.85 7.61 -8.27
C LEU A 113 -0.17 6.97 -9.21
N ARG A 114 -0.34 7.49 -10.42
CA ARG A 114 -1.23 6.90 -11.43
C ARG A 114 -0.77 5.51 -11.87
N ARG A 115 0.47 5.15 -11.61
CA ARG A 115 0.98 3.81 -11.91
C ARG A 115 0.39 2.74 -10.98
N GLY A 116 -0.24 3.14 -9.88
CA GLY A 116 -0.86 2.22 -8.93
C GLY A 116 0.10 1.53 -7.97
N LEU A 117 1.36 1.37 -8.36
CA LEU A 117 2.41 0.79 -7.52
C LEU A 117 3.73 1.47 -7.85
N VAL A 118 4.34 2.08 -6.85
CA VAL A 118 5.63 2.77 -7.01
C VAL A 118 6.58 2.36 -5.89
N PRO A 119 7.91 2.33 -6.16
CA PRO A 119 8.87 2.05 -5.10
C PRO A 119 8.98 3.22 -4.13
N LEU A 120 9.21 2.91 -2.86
CA LEU A 120 9.52 3.89 -1.83
C LEU A 120 10.99 3.83 -1.47
N SER A 121 11.58 4.97 -1.16
CA SER A 121 12.91 5.01 -0.56
C SER A 121 12.85 4.46 0.88
N ALA A 122 14.00 4.00 1.39
CA ALA A 122 14.09 3.58 2.78
C ALA A 122 13.76 4.73 3.74
N HIS A 123 14.16 5.95 3.38
CA HIS A 123 13.85 7.16 4.16
C HIS A 123 12.34 7.38 4.27
N ASP A 124 11.63 7.36 3.16
CA ASP A 124 10.18 7.57 3.14
C ASP A 124 9.45 6.44 3.86
N PHE A 125 9.87 5.20 3.63
CA PHE A 125 9.27 4.06 4.32
C PHE A 125 9.40 4.20 5.83
N ALA A 126 10.59 4.56 6.32
CA ALA A 126 10.82 4.74 7.76
C ALA A 126 9.95 5.88 8.34
N ALA A 127 9.86 6.99 7.62
CA ALA A 127 9.05 8.14 8.07
C ALA A 127 7.57 7.79 8.14
N ILE A 128 7.04 7.18 7.08
CA ILE A 128 5.63 6.79 7.03
C ILE A 128 5.34 5.69 8.06
N GLY A 129 6.18 4.68 8.11
CA GLY A 129 5.99 3.57 9.04
C GLY A 129 6.02 4.00 10.50
N THR A 130 6.95 4.88 10.85
CA THR A 130 7.03 5.43 12.22
C THR A 130 5.77 6.24 12.55
N ALA A 131 5.29 7.05 11.62
CA ALA A 131 4.08 7.85 11.83
C ALA A 131 2.84 6.96 12.02
N MET A 132 2.73 5.89 11.24
CA MET A 132 1.58 5.00 11.31
C MET A 132 1.60 4.08 12.54
N LEU A 133 2.78 3.66 12.98
CA LEU A 133 2.93 2.63 14.02
C LEU A 133 3.44 3.16 15.35
N GLY A 134 3.88 4.40 15.41
CA GLY A 134 4.50 4.97 16.61
C GLY A 134 5.94 4.53 16.83
N ALA A 135 6.47 3.64 16.00
CA ALA A 135 7.84 3.14 16.07
C ALA A 135 8.24 2.58 14.70
N SER A 136 9.54 2.39 14.46
CA SER A 136 10.03 1.80 13.22
C SER A 136 9.38 0.43 12.99
N PRO A 137 8.83 0.16 11.79
CA PRO A 137 8.24 -1.13 11.47
C PRO A 137 9.29 -2.24 11.31
N VAL A 138 10.55 -1.87 11.05
CA VAL A 138 11.65 -2.81 10.88
C VAL A 138 12.44 -2.84 12.17
N THR A 139 12.51 -4.02 12.83
CA THR A 139 13.30 -4.20 14.02
C THR A 139 14.77 -4.14 13.66
N PRO A 140 15.59 -3.30 14.35
CA PRO A 140 17.04 -3.30 14.13
C PRO A 140 17.60 -4.67 14.48
N SER A 141 18.39 -5.21 13.58
CA SER A 141 19.07 -6.49 13.82
C SER A 141 20.31 -6.31 14.68
#